data_8f28f9b08babad8a2f386fbbc37ca8db
#
_entry.id   8f28f9b08babad8a2f386fbbc37ca8db
#
_cell.length_a   1.000
_cell.length_b   1.000
_cell.length_c   1.000
_cell.angle_alpha   90.00
_cell.angle_beta   90.00
_cell.angle_gamma   90.00
#
_symmetry.space_group_name_H-M   'P 1'
#
loop_
_entity.id
_entity.type
_entity.pdbx_description
1 polymer ?
#
loop_
_entity_poly.entity_id
_entity_poly.type
_entity_poly.pdbx_seq_one_letter_code
_entity_poly.pdbx_strand_id
1 'polypeptide(L)'
;TKRLLDHWRDAEEFDARRFFFCQLEAVETLIWLAEAPAAECVGIDITGDGGAFLRRCCKMATGSGKTIVMAMVIAWHILNKVANAQDARFSKNVLVVAPGLTVKSRLAVLEPA
;
A
#
# COMPACT_ATOMS: atom_id res chain seq x y z
N THR A 1 -1.83 -2.03 -12.14
CA THR A 1 -0.69 -1.98 -11.17
C THR A 1 0.60 -1.48 -11.83
N LYS A 2 1.07 -2.07 -12.93
CA LYS A 2 2.34 -1.70 -13.57
C LYS A 2 2.46 -0.20 -13.85
N ARG A 3 1.47 0.40 -14.50
CA ARG A 3 1.47 1.85 -14.80
C ARG A 3 1.60 2.72 -13.54
N LEU A 4 1.02 2.29 -12.44
CA LEU A 4 1.09 2.99 -11.16
C LEU A 4 2.50 2.89 -10.56
N LEU A 5 3.12 1.72 -10.61
CA LEU A 5 4.50 1.53 -10.15
C LEU A 5 5.49 2.32 -11.00
N ASP A 6 5.33 2.32 -12.33
CA ASP A 6 6.16 3.09 -13.23
C ASP A 6 6.06 4.59 -12.91
N HIS A 7 4.84 5.10 -12.68
CA HIS A 7 4.58 6.48 -12.28
C HIS A 7 5.29 6.84 -10.95
N TRP A 8 5.19 5.99 -9.93
CA TRP A 8 5.85 6.25 -8.65
C TRP A 8 7.38 6.20 -8.69
N ARG A 9 7.94 5.47 -9.66
CA ARG A 9 9.39 5.38 -9.88
C ARG A 9 9.93 6.50 -10.76
N ASP A 10 9.06 7.22 -11.45
CA ASP A 10 9.46 8.28 -12.36
C ASP A 10 10.08 9.45 -11.61
N ALA A 11 11.41 9.55 -11.76
CA ALA A 11 12.20 10.56 -11.08
C ALA A 11 11.99 11.97 -11.65
N GLU A 12 11.56 12.10 -12.89
CA GLU A 12 11.35 13.39 -13.55
C GLU A 12 10.04 14.02 -13.10
N GLU A 13 8.99 13.23 -12.93
CA GLU A 13 7.67 13.71 -12.50
C GLU A 13 7.65 14.19 -11.03
N PHE A 14 8.52 13.61 -10.19
CA PHE A 14 8.59 13.90 -8.74
C PHE A 14 9.87 14.62 -8.33
N ASP A 15 10.49 15.41 -9.19
CA ASP A 15 11.82 16.01 -9.04
C ASP A 15 12.14 16.56 -7.64
N ALA A 16 11.24 17.33 -7.03
CA ALA A 16 11.41 17.92 -5.69
C ALA A 16 10.82 17.07 -4.54
N ARG A 17 10.07 16.00 -4.83
CA ARG A 17 9.28 15.24 -3.84
C ARG A 17 9.33 13.73 -4.08
N ARG A 18 10.48 13.20 -4.38
CA ARG A 18 10.66 11.75 -4.58
C ARG A 18 10.23 10.97 -3.35
N PHE A 19 9.63 9.82 -3.59
CA PHE A 19 9.41 8.84 -2.52
C PHE A 19 10.74 8.34 -1.98
N PHE A 20 10.81 8.09 -0.68
CA PHE A 20 11.96 7.42 -0.11
C PHE A 20 12.05 5.99 -0.61
N PHE A 21 13.27 5.48 -0.73
CA PHE A 21 13.51 4.09 -1.13
C PHE A 21 12.71 3.11 -0.27
N CYS A 22 12.68 3.29 1.05
CA CYS A 22 11.91 2.43 1.95
C CYS A 22 10.39 2.49 1.71
N GLN A 23 9.85 3.58 1.20
CA GLN A 23 8.43 3.69 0.85
C GLN A 23 8.11 2.87 -0.40
N LEU A 24 8.94 2.98 -1.44
CA LEU A 24 8.80 2.20 -2.66
C LEU A 24 8.96 0.71 -2.39
N GLU A 25 9.99 0.32 -1.65
CA GLU A 25 10.21 -1.08 -1.25
C GLU A 25 9.04 -1.67 -0.47
N ALA A 26 8.50 -0.92 0.49
CA ALA A 26 7.36 -1.36 1.29
C ALA A 26 6.12 -1.59 0.42
N VAL A 27 5.77 -0.64 -0.43
CA VAL A 27 4.62 -0.75 -1.32
C VAL A 27 4.81 -1.86 -2.35
N GLU A 28 5.97 -1.93 -2.99
CA GLU A 28 6.27 -2.96 -3.99
C GLU A 28 6.22 -4.36 -3.39
N THR A 29 6.72 -4.53 -2.16
CA THR A 29 6.63 -5.81 -1.45
C THR A 29 5.19 -6.20 -1.16
N LEU A 30 4.36 -5.27 -0.68
CA LEU A 30 2.95 -5.53 -0.41
C LEU A 30 2.19 -5.90 -1.70
N ILE A 31 2.45 -5.20 -2.80
CA ILE A 31 1.86 -5.47 -4.11
C ILE A 31 2.32 -6.84 -4.61
N TRP A 32 3.62 -7.13 -4.53
CA TRP A 32 4.16 -8.41 -4.95
C TRP A 32 3.53 -9.59 -4.19
N LEU A 33 3.40 -9.48 -2.86
CA LEU A 33 2.74 -10.49 -2.04
C LEU A 33 1.27 -10.72 -2.41
N ALA A 34 0.61 -9.72 -2.99
CA ALA A 34 -0.79 -9.82 -3.40
C ALA A 34 -0.97 -10.32 -4.84
N GLU A 35 -0.05 -9.99 -5.74
CA GLU A 35 -0.21 -10.21 -7.18
C GLU A 35 0.77 -11.23 -7.77
N ALA A 36 1.85 -11.60 -7.07
CA ALA A 36 2.83 -12.53 -7.60
C ALA A 36 2.24 -13.93 -7.79
N PRO A 37 2.65 -14.65 -8.86
CA PRO A 37 2.28 -16.03 -9.05
C PRO A 37 2.73 -16.91 -7.87
N ALA A 38 1.94 -17.90 -7.50
CA ALA A 38 2.25 -18.80 -6.40
C ALA A 38 3.65 -19.47 -6.53
N ALA A 39 4.08 -19.74 -7.76
CA ALA A 39 5.40 -20.31 -8.03
C ALA A 39 6.57 -19.39 -7.59
N GLU A 40 6.38 -18.08 -7.65
CA GLU A 40 7.40 -17.10 -7.20
C GLU A 40 7.42 -16.94 -5.67
N CYS A 41 6.34 -17.32 -5.00
CA CYS A 41 6.19 -17.22 -3.55
C CYS A 41 6.69 -18.48 -2.81
N VAL A 42 7.21 -19.47 -3.51
CA VAL A 42 7.72 -20.70 -2.90
C VAL A 42 8.87 -20.39 -1.94
N GLY A 43 8.77 -20.90 -0.71
CA GLY A 43 9.76 -20.66 0.34
C GLY A 43 9.57 -19.35 1.11
N ILE A 44 8.56 -18.55 0.77
CA ILE A 44 8.20 -17.36 1.53
C ILE A 44 7.01 -17.71 2.43
N ASP A 45 7.28 -17.80 3.72
CA ASP A 45 6.25 -18.03 4.73
C ASP A 45 6.02 -16.75 5.53
N ILE A 46 4.80 -16.21 5.43
CA ILE A 46 4.37 -15.09 6.25
C ILE A 46 3.32 -15.64 7.21
N THR A 47 3.73 -15.82 8.44
CA THR A 47 2.86 -16.33 9.48
C THR A 47 1.62 -15.46 9.63
N GLY A 48 0.45 -16.06 9.47
CA GLY A 48 -0.84 -15.42 9.74
C GLY A 48 -1.12 -15.32 11.24
N ASP A 49 -2.08 -14.51 11.61
CA ASP A 49 -2.53 -14.35 13.01
C ASP A 49 -3.57 -15.41 13.42
N GLY A 50 -3.87 -16.38 12.56
CA GLY A 50 -4.87 -17.43 12.79
C GLY A 50 -6.32 -16.97 12.70
N GLY A 51 -6.57 -15.71 12.38
CA GLY A 51 -7.91 -15.17 12.20
C GLY A 51 -8.53 -15.48 10.83
N ALA A 52 -9.83 -15.20 10.70
CA ALA A 52 -10.59 -15.45 9.46
C ALA A 52 -10.21 -14.54 8.28
N PHE A 53 -9.49 -13.46 8.53
CA PHE A 53 -9.14 -12.48 7.52
C PHE A 53 -7.65 -12.51 7.20
N LEU A 54 -7.30 -12.27 5.94
CA LEU A 54 -5.92 -12.06 5.54
C LEU A 54 -5.43 -10.71 6.08
N ARG A 55 -4.48 -10.75 7.00
CA ARG A 55 -3.84 -9.56 7.57
C ARG A 55 -2.37 -9.53 7.19
N ARG A 56 -1.87 -8.33 6.91
CA ARG A 56 -0.45 -8.06 6.66
C ARG A 56 0.03 -6.95 7.59
N CYS A 57 1.21 -7.10 8.13
CA CYS A 57 1.85 -6.07 8.94
C CYS A 57 3.07 -5.53 8.18
N CYS A 58 3.02 -4.24 7.86
CA CYS A 58 4.17 -3.54 7.29
C CYS A 58 4.83 -2.73 8.41
N LYS A 59 5.98 -3.20 8.90
CA LYS A 59 6.72 -2.54 9.96
C LYS A 59 7.80 -1.63 9.35
N MET A 60 7.65 -0.34 9.59
CA MET A 60 8.59 0.68 9.13
C MET A 60 9.09 1.52 10.30
N ALA A 61 10.32 2.03 10.18
CA ALA A 61 10.92 2.90 11.18
C ALA A 61 10.14 4.22 11.37
N THR A 62 10.29 4.84 12.51
CA THR A 62 9.76 6.19 12.77
C THR A 62 10.41 7.19 11.81
N GLY A 63 9.61 8.11 11.26
CA GLY A 63 10.09 9.10 10.30
C GLY A 63 10.33 8.60 8.87
N SER A 64 9.96 7.36 8.55
CA SER A 64 10.11 6.77 7.20
C SER A 64 8.95 7.10 6.25
N GLY A 65 7.96 7.88 6.70
CA GLY A 65 6.81 8.28 5.88
C GLY A 65 5.74 7.19 5.73
N LYS A 66 5.39 6.49 6.81
CA LYS A 66 4.34 5.44 6.83
C LYS A 66 3.01 5.89 6.24
N THR A 67 2.61 7.14 6.51
CA THR A 67 1.34 7.69 6.01
C THR A 67 1.31 7.74 4.49
N ILE A 68 2.44 8.07 3.86
CA ILE A 68 2.56 8.04 2.40
C ILE A 68 2.41 6.61 1.86
N VAL A 69 3.03 5.62 2.51
CA VAL A 69 2.84 4.22 2.14
C VAL A 69 1.38 3.80 2.25
N MET A 70 0.67 4.23 3.30
CA MET A 70 -0.78 3.99 3.41
C MET A 70 -1.55 4.61 2.23
N ALA A 71 -1.23 5.87 1.86
CA ALA A 71 -1.85 6.52 0.71
C ALA A 71 -1.58 5.76 -0.60
N MET A 72 -0.36 5.28 -0.80
CA MET A 72 0.01 4.49 -1.98
C MET A 72 -0.76 3.17 -2.04
N VAL A 73 -0.90 2.47 -0.93
CA VAL A 73 -1.70 1.22 -0.86
C VAL A 73 -3.18 1.48 -1.15
N ILE A 74 -3.74 2.56 -0.60
CA ILE A 74 -5.11 2.98 -0.87
C ILE A 74 -5.29 3.29 -2.36
N ALA A 75 -4.39 4.06 -2.95
CA ALA A 75 -4.42 4.40 -4.37
C ALA A 75 -4.32 3.13 -5.24
N TRP A 76 -3.44 2.20 -4.90
CA TRP A 76 -3.32 0.93 -5.60
C TRP A 76 -4.64 0.14 -5.61
N HIS A 77 -5.30 0.01 -4.46
CA HIS A 77 -6.59 -0.67 -4.37
C HIS A 77 -7.68 0.03 -5.20
N ILE A 78 -7.85 1.33 -5.01
CA ILE A 78 -8.93 2.09 -5.65
C ILE A 78 -8.75 2.13 -7.17
N LEU A 79 -7.55 2.45 -7.66
CA LEU A 79 -7.28 2.58 -9.09
C LEU A 79 -7.39 1.24 -9.83
N ASN A 80 -6.91 0.15 -9.22
CA ASN A 80 -7.09 -1.17 -9.81
C ASN A 80 -8.55 -1.61 -9.81
N LYS A 81 -9.32 -1.28 -8.75
CA LYS A 81 -10.75 -1.58 -8.72
C LYS A 81 -11.55 -0.78 -9.75
N VAL A 82 -11.17 0.46 -10.01
CA VAL A 82 -11.78 1.27 -11.08
C VAL A 82 -11.47 0.68 -12.45
N ALA A 83 -10.22 0.26 -12.69
CA ALA A 83 -9.80 -0.32 -13.96
C ALA A 83 -10.38 -1.73 -14.18
N ASN A 84 -10.57 -2.51 -13.12
CA ASN A 84 -11.00 -3.91 -13.17
C ASN A 84 -12.10 -4.15 -12.12
N ALA A 85 -13.31 -3.68 -12.39
CA ALA A 85 -14.44 -3.69 -11.44
C ALA A 85 -14.79 -5.09 -10.91
N GLN A 86 -14.54 -6.14 -11.67
CA GLN A 86 -14.84 -7.53 -11.31
C GLN A 86 -13.74 -8.21 -10.49
N ASP A 87 -12.57 -7.60 -10.36
CA ASP A 87 -11.47 -8.18 -9.59
C ASP A 87 -11.76 -8.08 -8.08
N ALA A 88 -11.98 -9.23 -7.46
CA ALA A 88 -12.31 -9.32 -6.03
C ALA A 88 -11.12 -9.00 -5.09
N ARG A 89 -9.88 -8.97 -5.62
CA ARG A 89 -8.69 -8.62 -4.83
C ARG A 89 -8.67 -7.16 -4.41
N PHE A 90 -9.37 -6.28 -5.13
CA PHE A 90 -9.35 -4.83 -4.91
C PHE A 90 -10.68 -4.29 -4.38
N SER A 91 -10.62 -3.19 -3.64
CA SER A 91 -11.78 -2.51 -3.06
C SER A 91 -11.73 -1.01 -3.34
N LYS A 92 -12.91 -0.40 -3.49
CA LYS A 92 -13.08 1.05 -3.47
C LYS A 92 -13.31 1.59 -2.05
N ASN A 93 -13.68 0.71 -1.12
CA ASN A 93 -13.98 1.08 0.25
C ASN A 93 -12.75 0.81 1.12
N VAL A 94 -12.31 1.82 1.83
CA VAL A 94 -11.15 1.76 2.72
C VAL A 94 -11.58 2.25 4.10
N LEU A 95 -11.26 1.45 5.12
CA LEU A 95 -11.44 1.84 6.52
C LEU A 95 -10.07 2.08 7.14
N VAL A 96 -9.85 3.28 7.63
CA VAL A 96 -8.63 3.62 8.39
C VAL A 96 -8.98 3.72 9.87
N VAL A 97 -8.28 2.94 10.69
CA VAL A 97 -8.46 2.92 12.14
C VAL A 97 -7.20 3.46 12.80
N ALA A 98 -7.36 4.43 13.70
CA ALA A 98 -6.25 5.07 14.41
C ALA A 98 -6.48 5.06 15.93
N PRO A 99 -5.44 4.77 16.73
CA PRO A 99 -5.55 4.75 18.18
C PRO A 99 -5.42 6.16 18.78
N GLY A 100 -6.44 6.98 18.69
CA GLY A 100 -6.50 8.27 19.35
C GLY A 100 -6.55 9.47 18.38
N LEU A 101 -6.93 10.63 18.94
CA LEU A 101 -7.24 11.84 18.15
C LEU A 101 -6.01 12.46 17.48
N THR A 102 -4.85 12.43 18.12
CA THR A 102 -3.61 12.97 17.56
C THR A 102 -3.18 12.23 16.31
N VAL A 103 -3.30 10.89 16.31
CA VAL A 103 -2.99 10.07 15.14
C VAL A 103 -4.05 10.28 14.07
N LYS A 104 -5.33 10.35 14.45
CA LYS A 104 -6.44 10.63 13.53
C LYS A 104 -6.21 11.95 12.77
N SER A 105 -5.85 13.02 13.45
CA SER A 105 -5.61 14.32 12.79
C SER A 105 -4.45 14.28 11.78
N ARG A 106 -3.41 13.51 12.06
CA ARG A 106 -2.29 13.31 11.12
C ARG A 106 -2.68 12.47 9.90
N LEU A 107 -3.67 11.60 10.05
CA LEU A 107 -4.18 10.76 8.94
C LEU A 107 -5.22 11.47 8.08
N ALA A 108 -5.67 12.68 8.45
CA ALA A 108 -6.60 13.46 7.64
C ALA A 108 -6.08 13.75 6.22
N VAL A 109 -4.77 13.72 6.00
CA VAL A 109 -4.15 13.82 4.67
C VAL A 109 -4.56 12.69 3.72
N LEU A 110 -5.07 11.58 4.24
CA LEU A 110 -5.57 10.45 3.44
C LEU A 110 -7.02 10.64 2.98
N GLU A 111 -7.73 11.62 3.52
CA GLU A 111 -9.09 11.93 3.10
C GLU A 111 -9.05 12.63 1.74
N PRO A 112 -9.80 12.17 0.75
CA PRO A 112 -9.91 12.89 -0.52
C PRO A 112 -10.54 14.26 -0.29
N ALA A 113 -9.97 15.25 -0.92
CA ALA A 113 -10.52 16.60 -0.89
C ALA A 113 -11.90 16.69 -1.56
#